data_e3af5695599a80a01532788bb60e2394
#
_entry.id   e3af5695599a80a01532788bb60e2394
#
_cell.length_a   1.000
_cell.length_b   1.000
_cell.length_c   1.000
_cell.angle_alpha   90.00
_cell.angle_beta   90.00
_cell.angle_gamma   90.00
#
_symmetry.space_group_name_H-M   'P 1'
#
loop_
_entity.id
_entity.type
_entity.pdbx_description
1 polymer ?
#
loop_
_entity_poly.entity_id
_entity_poly.type
_entity_poly.pdbx_seq_one_letter_code
_entity_poly.pdbx_strand_id
1 'polypeptide(L)'
;MKKYIISFVLALAVVILVAGVMVLTSNMTARATPGTSETWIATTLRSLAMPRDERMQVNPFAANESILKEAGEHFADHCASCHANDGSGNTALGRNLSPRVPDMRLAATQSKSDGELYYVIHNGIRFSGMPAWGAEGKDDDSWKLVLFIRHLPQLTTDEIKEMQKYNPKSDAERAEEQEEEDFLNGKPVSPSSAERLHQH
;
A
#
# COMPACT_ATOMS: atom_id res chain seq x y z
N MET A 1 12.04 19.97 47.93
CA MET A 1 10.96 19.82 46.91
C MET A 1 11.05 20.82 45.77
N LYS A 2 11.06 22.15 46.00
CA LYS A 2 11.14 23.19 44.92
C LYS A 2 12.28 22.97 43.93
N LYS A 3 13.52 22.65 44.40
CA LYS A 3 14.69 22.42 43.53
C LYS A 3 14.48 21.26 42.56
N TYR A 4 13.88 20.15 42.99
CA TYR A 4 13.60 19.00 42.11
C TYR A 4 12.50 19.27 41.08
N ILE A 5 11.50 20.08 41.48
CA ILE A 5 10.46 20.52 40.55
C ILE A 5 11.07 21.42 39.47
N ILE A 6 11.90 22.38 39.84
CA ILE A 6 12.59 23.28 38.89
C ILE A 6 13.48 22.46 37.92
N SER A 7 14.28 21.52 38.46
CA SER A 7 15.14 20.69 37.64
C SER A 7 14.31 19.80 36.68
N PHE A 8 13.18 19.26 37.11
CA PHE A 8 12.29 18.49 36.28
C PHE A 8 11.68 19.33 35.14
N VAL A 9 11.20 20.54 35.46
CA VAL A 9 10.64 21.47 34.48
C VAL A 9 11.67 21.87 33.43
N LEU A 10 12.92 22.19 33.87
CA LEU A 10 14.01 22.50 32.96
C LEU A 10 14.35 21.30 32.04
N ALA A 11 14.46 20.11 32.60
CA ALA A 11 14.71 18.91 31.82
C ALA A 11 13.61 18.67 30.77
N LEU A 12 12.36 18.83 31.17
CA LEU A 12 11.23 18.70 30.25
C LEU A 12 11.25 19.76 29.14
N ALA A 13 11.57 21.01 29.50
CA ALA A 13 11.71 22.11 28.51
C ALA A 13 12.82 21.81 27.49
N VAL A 14 13.98 21.29 27.96
CA VAL A 14 15.06 20.86 27.05
C VAL A 14 14.63 19.75 26.13
N VAL A 15 13.94 18.73 26.64
CA VAL A 15 13.40 17.61 25.81
C VAL A 15 12.44 18.13 24.75
N ILE A 16 11.51 19.02 25.12
CA ILE A 16 10.56 19.62 24.18
C ILE A 16 11.31 20.47 23.12
N LEU A 17 12.29 21.24 23.53
CA LEU A 17 13.10 22.06 22.61
C LEU A 17 13.85 21.19 21.62
N VAL A 18 14.54 20.15 22.10
CA VAL A 18 15.27 19.21 21.24
C VAL A 18 14.31 18.49 20.27
N ALA A 19 13.17 18.02 20.76
CA ALA A 19 12.16 17.41 19.91
C ALA A 19 11.63 18.38 18.85
N GLY A 20 11.36 19.64 19.23
CA GLY A 20 10.96 20.71 18.31
C GLY A 20 12.02 20.99 17.25
N VAL A 21 13.29 21.11 17.64
CA VAL A 21 14.39 21.30 16.68
C VAL A 21 14.52 20.11 15.74
N MET A 22 14.42 18.87 16.25
CA MET A 22 14.45 17.67 15.42
C MET A 22 13.31 17.66 14.37
N VAL A 23 12.10 18.05 14.76
CA VAL A 23 10.98 18.15 13.82
C VAL A 23 11.21 19.23 12.77
N LEU A 24 11.68 20.43 13.18
CA LEU A 24 11.94 21.55 12.27
C LEU A 24 13.11 21.31 11.31
N THR A 25 14.08 20.49 11.71
CA THR A 25 15.24 20.14 10.88
C THR A 25 15.03 18.85 10.09
N SER A 26 13.96 18.09 10.37
CA SER A 26 13.63 16.90 9.62
C SER A 26 13.17 17.26 8.20
N ASN A 27 13.60 16.46 7.24
CA ASN A 27 13.15 16.62 5.86
C ASN A 27 11.73 16.03 5.71
N MET A 28 10.71 16.88 5.74
CA MET A 28 9.30 16.50 5.68
C MET A 28 8.79 16.19 4.25
N THR A 29 9.68 15.96 3.29
CA THR A 29 9.26 15.57 1.93
C THR A 29 8.88 14.09 1.90
N ALA A 30 7.86 13.74 1.10
CA ALA A 30 7.46 12.35 0.88
C ALA A 30 8.59 11.49 0.24
N ARG A 31 9.58 12.13 -0.38
CA ARG A 31 10.74 11.47 -0.98
C ARG A 31 11.81 11.06 0.02
N ALA A 32 11.83 11.67 1.21
CA ALA A 32 12.77 11.29 2.25
C ALA A 32 12.53 9.85 2.70
N THR A 33 13.63 9.11 2.90
CA THR A 33 13.54 7.81 3.57
C THR A 33 13.42 8.03 5.07
N PRO A 34 12.41 7.44 5.73
CA PRO A 34 12.28 7.57 7.18
C PRO A 34 13.50 7.01 7.90
N GLY A 35 13.91 7.68 8.97
CA GLY A 35 14.99 7.21 9.82
C GLY A 35 14.61 5.92 10.57
N THR A 36 15.63 5.20 11.07
CA THR A 36 15.40 3.95 11.84
C THR A 36 14.53 4.19 13.08
N SER A 37 14.75 5.29 13.81
CA SER A 37 13.96 5.66 14.98
C SER A 37 12.51 6.00 14.63
N GLU A 38 12.30 6.75 13.55
CA GLU A 38 10.97 7.09 13.03
C GLU A 38 10.19 5.83 12.65
N THR A 39 10.81 4.94 11.88
CA THR A 39 10.23 3.66 11.48
C THR A 39 9.88 2.80 12.69
N TRP A 40 10.79 2.72 13.68
CA TRP A 40 10.55 1.94 14.89
C TRP A 40 9.39 2.51 15.71
N ILE A 41 9.33 3.82 15.91
CA ILE A 41 8.24 4.49 16.64
C ILE A 41 6.91 4.24 15.90
N ALA A 42 6.85 4.52 14.60
CA ALA A 42 5.62 4.40 13.82
C ALA A 42 5.10 2.94 13.79
N THR A 43 5.98 1.96 13.60
CA THR A 43 5.59 0.55 13.58
C THR A 43 5.17 0.04 14.96
N THR A 44 5.86 0.48 16.03
CA THR A 44 5.51 0.12 17.41
C THR A 44 4.16 0.71 17.81
N LEU A 45 3.94 2.00 17.56
CA LEU A 45 2.65 2.66 17.87
C LEU A 45 1.50 2.01 17.10
N ARG A 46 1.68 1.70 15.82
CA ARG A 46 0.67 1.00 15.02
C ARG A 46 0.35 -0.38 15.61
N SER A 47 1.38 -1.15 15.98
CA SER A 47 1.21 -2.47 16.59
C SER A 47 0.47 -2.40 17.94
N LEU A 48 0.75 -1.38 18.75
CA LEU A 48 0.07 -1.18 20.04
C LEU A 48 -1.36 -0.67 19.87
N ALA A 49 -1.63 0.10 18.83
CA ALA A 49 -2.97 0.64 18.53
C ALA A 49 -3.93 -0.41 17.96
N MET A 50 -3.41 -1.51 17.42
CA MET A 50 -4.23 -2.60 16.88
C MET A 50 -4.82 -3.44 18.02
N PRO A 51 -6.16 -3.65 18.07
CA PRO A 51 -6.79 -4.50 19.06
C PRO A 51 -6.21 -5.93 19.05
N ARG A 52 -6.09 -6.54 20.23
CA ARG A 52 -5.47 -7.88 20.35
C ARG A 52 -6.31 -8.98 19.71
N ASP A 53 -7.61 -8.89 19.85
CA ASP A 53 -8.59 -9.79 19.26
C ASP A 53 -8.49 -9.78 17.73
N GLU A 54 -8.40 -8.60 17.12
CA GLU A 54 -8.19 -8.44 15.68
C GLU A 54 -6.87 -9.09 15.21
N ARG A 55 -5.79 -8.85 15.95
CA ARG A 55 -4.48 -9.42 15.64
C ARG A 55 -4.45 -10.94 15.70
N MET A 56 -5.26 -11.53 16.57
CA MET A 56 -5.32 -12.97 16.82
C MET A 56 -6.29 -13.70 15.91
N GLN A 57 -6.98 -12.99 15.02
CA GLN A 57 -7.89 -13.62 14.05
C GLN A 57 -7.12 -14.55 13.13
N VAL A 58 -7.76 -15.66 12.80
CA VAL A 58 -7.24 -16.66 11.87
C VAL A 58 -8.00 -16.54 10.57
N ASN A 59 -7.31 -16.63 9.45
CA ASN A 59 -7.95 -16.59 8.14
C ASN A 59 -8.97 -17.72 8.01
N PRO A 60 -10.24 -17.42 7.72
CA PRO A 60 -11.28 -18.44 7.58
C PRO A 60 -11.16 -19.24 6.27
N PHE A 61 -10.33 -18.79 5.33
CA PHE A 61 -10.13 -19.45 4.04
C PHE A 61 -8.81 -20.24 4.01
N ALA A 62 -8.81 -21.33 3.25
CA ALA A 62 -7.59 -22.06 2.89
C ALA A 62 -7.15 -21.66 1.47
N ALA A 63 -5.86 -21.49 1.28
CA ALA A 63 -5.31 -21.17 -0.03
C ALA A 63 -5.60 -22.31 -1.03
N ASN A 64 -6.12 -21.95 -2.19
CA ASN A 64 -6.26 -22.82 -3.36
C ASN A 64 -6.13 -21.97 -4.63
N GLU A 65 -5.94 -22.61 -5.77
CA GLU A 65 -5.70 -21.96 -7.04
C GLU A 65 -6.80 -20.94 -7.41
N SER A 66 -8.08 -21.29 -7.20
CA SER A 66 -9.20 -20.40 -7.51
C SER A 66 -9.20 -19.13 -6.65
N ILE A 67 -8.97 -19.28 -5.33
CA ILE A 67 -8.92 -18.15 -4.39
C ILE A 67 -7.70 -17.28 -4.68
N LEU A 68 -6.53 -17.87 -4.94
CA LEU A 68 -5.31 -17.12 -5.25
C LEU A 68 -5.46 -16.35 -6.57
N LYS A 69 -6.10 -16.95 -7.57
CA LYS A 69 -6.38 -16.27 -8.84
C LYS A 69 -7.33 -15.08 -8.63
N GLU A 70 -8.49 -15.30 -8.00
CA GLU A 70 -9.48 -14.26 -7.71
C GLU A 70 -8.85 -13.09 -6.91
N ALA A 71 -8.09 -13.42 -5.86
CA ALA A 71 -7.41 -12.41 -5.05
C ALA A 71 -6.27 -11.71 -5.80
N GLY A 72 -5.58 -12.39 -6.71
CA GLY A 72 -4.59 -11.81 -7.60
C GLY A 72 -5.18 -10.81 -8.59
N GLU A 73 -6.33 -11.11 -9.17
CA GLU A 73 -7.09 -10.21 -10.03
C GLU A 73 -7.53 -8.96 -9.27
N HIS A 74 -8.10 -9.14 -8.07
CA HIS A 74 -8.48 -8.05 -7.18
C HIS A 74 -7.28 -7.19 -6.75
N PHE A 75 -6.16 -7.84 -6.43
CA PHE A 75 -4.91 -7.15 -6.08
C PHE A 75 -4.38 -6.31 -7.26
N ALA A 76 -4.42 -6.85 -8.47
CA ALA A 76 -3.99 -6.15 -9.68
C ALA A 76 -4.83 -4.91 -9.97
N ASP A 77 -6.15 -5.00 -9.81
CA ASP A 77 -7.07 -3.90 -10.08
C ASP A 77 -6.96 -2.77 -9.04
N HIS A 78 -6.85 -3.10 -7.76
CA HIS A 78 -6.98 -2.11 -6.68
C HIS A 78 -5.67 -1.76 -5.96
N CYS A 79 -4.74 -2.71 -5.86
CA CYS A 79 -3.56 -2.58 -5.00
C CYS A 79 -2.27 -2.34 -5.78
N ALA A 80 -2.16 -2.92 -7.00
CA ALA A 80 -0.92 -2.92 -7.77
C ALA A 80 -0.45 -1.53 -8.20
N SER A 81 -1.34 -0.55 -8.33
CA SER A 81 -0.97 0.85 -8.63
C SER A 81 0.06 1.41 -7.63
N CYS A 82 -0.06 1.02 -6.34
CA CYS A 82 0.90 1.38 -5.30
C CYS A 82 1.89 0.25 -5.00
N HIS A 83 1.40 -1.01 -4.94
CA HIS A 83 2.17 -2.15 -4.46
C HIS A 83 2.94 -2.90 -5.55
N ALA A 84 2.73 -2.59 -6.83
CA ALA A 84 3.14 -3.37 -8.00
C ALA A 84 2.52 -4.78 -8.02
N ASN A 85 2.38 -5.40 -9.20
CA ASN A 85 1.80 -6.74 -9.30
C ASN A 85 2.61 -7.81 -8.55
N ASP A 86 3.93 -7.60 -8.42
CA ASP A 86 4.82 -8.49 -7.68
C ASP A 86 4.89 -8.19 -6.17
N GLY A 87 4.15 -7.21 -5.68
CA GLY A 87 4.15 -6.81 -4.28
C GLY A 87 5.39 -6.04 -3.81
N SER A 88 6.28 -5.64 -4.72
CA SER A 88 7.55 -4.94 -4.40
C SER A 88 7.36 -3.50 -3.93
N GLY A 89 6.22 -2.88 -4.17
CA GLY A 89 5.99 -1.44 -3.97
C GLY A 89 6.76 -0.54 -4.95
N ASN A 90 7.42 -1.13 -5.97
CA ASN A 90 8.26 -0.40 -6.92
C ASN A 90 7.46 0.22 -8.06
N THR A 91 6.52 1.07 -7.74
CA THR A 91 5.74 1.88 -8.70
C THR A 91 6.09 3.35 -8.59
N ALA A 92 5.68 4.15 -9.58
CA ALA A 92 5.84 5.61 -9.52
C ALA A 92 5.11 6.18 -8.29
N LEU A 93 3.90 5.69 -7.99
CA LEU A 93 3.12 6.13 -6.84
C LEU A 93 3.73 5.60 -5.54
N GLY A 94 4.03 4.30 -5.45
CA GLY A 94 4.54 3.66 -4.23
C GLY A 94 5.85 4.25 -3.71
N ARG A 95 6.75 4.67 -4.62
CA ARG A 95 8.02 5.33 -4.26
C ARG A 95 7.86 6.77 -3.75
N ASN A 96 6.75 7.41 -4.08
CA ASN A 96 6.49 8.82 -3.73
C ASN A 96 5.48 9.00 -2.57
N LEU A 97 5.03 7.91 -1.96
CA LEU A 97 4.22 7.94 -0.74
C LEU A 97 5.10 8.03 0.52
N SER A 98 4.56 8.65 1.57
CA SER A 98 5.19 8.68 2.89
C SER A 98 4.21 8.15 3.95
N PRO A 99 4.56 7.05 4.65
CA PRO A 99 5.72 6.20 4.41
C PRO A 99 5.67 5.53 3.04
N ARG A 100 6.85 5.11 2.53
CA ARG A 100 6.93 4.35 1.27
C ARG A 100 6.18 3.03 1.38
N VAL A 101 5.62 2.62 0.27
CA VAL A 101 4.96 1.31 0.17
C VAL A 101 6.00 0.21 0.41
N PRO A 102 5.74 -0.72 1.34
CA PRO A 102 6.69 -1.78 1.66
C PRO A 102 6.76 -2.83 0.54
N ASP A 103 7.92 -3.47 0.42
CA ASP A 103 8.02 -4.73 -0.30
C ASP A 103 7.37 -5.84 0.55
N MET A 104 6.20 -6.28 0.12
CA MET A 104 5.39 -7.25 0.86
C MET A 104 5.94 -8.69 0.81
N ARG A 105 6.91 -8.97 -0.05
CA ARG A 105 7.58 -10.27 -0.14
C ARG A 105 8.56 -10.50 1.01
N LEU A 106 8.98 -9.42 1.67
CA LEU A 106 10.01 -9.46 2.71
C LEU A 106 9.44 -9.80 4.09
N ALA A 107 10.34 -10.24 4.98
CA ALA A 107 10.02 -10.65 6.34
C ALA A 107 9.23 -9.59 7.14
N ALA A 108 9.45 -8.30 6.89
CA ALA A 108 8.73 -7.22 7.55
C ALA A 108 7.19 -7.30 7.37
N THR A 109 6.74 -7.87 6.25
CA THR A 109 5.32 -8.14 5.99
C THR A 109 5.00 -9.61 6.28
N GLN A 110 5.83 -10.53 5.80
CA GLN A 110 5.54 -11.96 5.88
C GLN A 110 5.54 -12.54 7.31
N SER A 111 6.19 -11.89 8.28
CA SER A 111 6.17 -12.29 9.68
C SER A 111 4.95 -11.82 10.48
N LYS A 112 4.09 -10.97 9.89
CA LYS A 112 2.85 -10.53 10.53
C LYS A 112 1.84 -11.67 10.60
N SER A 113 0.95 -11.65 11.60
CA SER A 113 -0.18 -12.59 11.62
C SER A 113 -1.17 -12.29 10.49
N ASP A 114 -2.03 -13.24 10.15
CA ASP A 114 -3.08 -13.04 9.15
C ASP A 114 -4.08 -11.97 9.61
N GLY A 115 -4.42 -11.95 10.90
CA GLY A 115 -5.25 -10.90 11.47
C GLY A 115 -4.62 -9.50 11.38
N GLU A 116 -3.29 -9.38 11.54
CA GLU A 116 -2.60 -8.09 11.33
C GLU A 116 -2.67 -7.63 9.87
N LEU A 117 -2.50 -8.53 8.91
CA LEU A 117 -2.60 -8.21 7.49
C LEU A 117 -4.04 -7.84 7.12
N TYR A 118 -5.01 -8.65 7.56
CA TYR A 118 -6.43 -8.37 7.38
C TYR A 118 -6.79 -6.99 7.94
N TYR A 119 -6.42 -6.69 9.19
CA TYR A 119 -6.70 -5.41 9.83
C TYR A 119 -6.18 -4.22 9.03
N VAL A 120 -4.96 -4.34 8.50
CA VAL A 120 -4.35 -3.28 7.68
C VAL A 120 -5.08 -3.10 6.36
N ILE A 121 -5.49 -4.16 5.69
CA ILE A 121 -6.23 -4.08 4.43
C ILE A 121 -7.62 -3.48 4.70
N HIS A 122 -8.32 -4.01 5.69
CA HIS A 122 -9.69 -3.64 5.99
C HIS A 122 -9.81 -2.18 6.47
N ASN A 123 -8.93 -1.75 7.39
CA ASN A 123 -9.03 -0.43 8.04
C ASN A 123 -8.08 0.62 7.46
N GLY A 124 -7.14 0.24 6.58
CA GLY A 124 -6.09 1.14 6.11
C GLY A 124 -5.08 1.53 7.19
N ILE A 125 -4.22 2.49 6.86
CA ILE A 125 -3.20 3.00 7.79
C ILE A 125 -3.31 4.53 7.87
N ARG A 126 -3.68 5.04 9.04
CA ARG A 126 -3.76 6.48 9.30
C ARG A 126 -2.40 7.16 9.06
N PHE A 127 -2.42 8.35 8.49
CA PHE A 127 -1.25 9.15 8.12
C PHE A 127 -0.33 8.46 7.08
N SER A 128 -0.92 7.63 6.21
CA SER A 128 -0.23 7.02 5.08
C SER A 128 -1.10 7.08 3.82
N GLY A 129 -0.54 6.66 2.69
CA GLY A 129 -1.30 6.51 1.44
C GLY A 129 -2.13 5.24 1.35
N MET A 130 -2.15 4.37 2.39
CA MET A 130 -2.94 3.14 2.38
C MET A 130 -4.37 3.41 2.86
N PRO A 131 -5.36 3.42 1.95
CA PRO A 131 -6.76 3.62 2.32
C PRO A 131 -7.34 2.37 2.99
N ALA A 132 -8.51 2.52 3.60
CA ALA A 132 -9.32 1.39 4.06
C ALA A 132 -10.05 0.77 2.85
N TRP A 133 -9.93 -0.54 2.71
CA TRP A 133 -10.59 -1.32 1.64
C TRP A 133 -11.78 -2.13 2.15
N GLY A 134 -11.89 -2.27 3.48
CA GLY A 134 -13.03 -2.93 4.10
C GLY A 134 -14.32 -2.17 3.84
N ALA A 135 -15.39 -2.90 3.53
CA ALA A 135 -16.74 -2.41 3.42
C ALA A 135 -17.68 -3.43 4.05
N GLU A 136 -18.84 -2.99 4.52
CA GLU A 136 -19.84 -3.89 5.07
C GLU A 136 -20.19 -5.01 4.09
N GLY A 137 -20.04 -6.26 4.53
CA GLY A 137 -20.27 -7.45 3.71
C GLY A 137 -19.15 -7.83 2.74
N LYS A 138 -17.97 -7.18 2.81
CA LYS A 138 -16.79 -7.48 1.96
C LYS A 138 -15.58 -7.97 2.76
N ASP A 139 -15.79 -8.56 3.92
CA ASP A 139 -14.72 -9.10 4.76
C ASP A 139 -13.95 -10.23 4.06
N ASP A 140 -14.64 -11.04 3.28
CA ASP A 140 -14.07 -12.18 2.55
C ASP A 140 -12.98 -11.76 1.56
N ASP A 141 -13.16 -10.64 0.86
CA ASP A 141 -12.18 -10.13 -0.10
C ASP A 141 -10.86 -9.76 0.60
N SER A 142 -10.95 -9.11 1.76
CA SER A 142 -9.78 -8.79 2.57
C SER A 142 -9.03 -10.03 3.05
N TRP A 143 -9.75 -11.09 3.46
CA TRP A 143 -9.16 -12.36 3.86
C TRP A 143 -8.50 -13.12 2.70
N LYS A 144 -9.13 -13.12 1.52
CA LYS A 144 -8.53 -13.70 0.30
C LYS A 144 -7.27 -12.94 -0.12
N LEU A 145 -7.26 -11.61 0.00
CA LEU A 145 -6.06 -10.79 -0.24
C LEU A 145 -4.92 -11.13 0.73
N VAL A 146 -5.20 -11.49 1.99
CA VAL A 146 -4.17 -11.98 2.91
C VAL A 146 -3.51 -13.26 2.37
N LEU A 147 -4.27 -14.21 1.85
CA LEU A 147 -3.72 -15.43 1.23
C LEU A 147 -2.83 -15.10 0.01
N PHE A 148 -3.27 -14.16 -0.81
CA PHE A 148 -2.49 -13.71 -1.96
C PHE A 148 -1.18 -13.02 -1.52
N ILE A 149 -1.20 -12.16 -0.48
CA ILE A 149 0.02 -11.57 0.09
C ILE A 149 0.99 -12.64 0.58
N ARG A 150 0.49 -13.74 1.17
CA ARG A 150 1.33 -14.89 1.55
C ARG A 150 1.95 -15.59 0.34
N HIS A 151 1.27 -15.57 -0.79
CA HIS A 151 1.73 -16.17 -2.05
C HIS A 151 2.79 -15.31 -2.77
N LEU A 152 2.81 -13.99 -2.58
CA LEU A 152 3.70 -13.06 -3.28
C LEU A 152 5.18 -13.48 -3.37
N PRO A 153 5.82 -14.05 -2.32
CA PRO A 153 7.22 -14.49 -2.42
C PRO A 153 7.45 -15.64 -3.41
N GLN A 154 6.39 -16.33 -3.83
CA GLN A 154 6.42 -17.50 -4.71
C GLN A 154 5.78 -17.21 -6.08
N LEU A 155 5.32 -15.97 -6.29
CA LEU A 155 4.61 -15.56 -7.49
C LEU A 155 5.47 -15.74 -8.74
N THR A 156 4.93 -16.41 -9.74
CA THR A 156 5.63 -16.68 -11.00
C THR A 156 5.51 -15.51 -11.98
N THR A 157 6.41 -15.47 -12.95
CA THR A 157 6.36 -14.47 -14.03
C THR A 157 5.07 -14.55 -14.85
N ASP A 158 4.51 -15.74 -15.01
CA ASP A 158 3.29 -15.93 -15.80
C ASP A 158 2.06 -15.44 -15.04
N GLU A 159 2.00 -15.66 -13.71
CA GLU A 159 0.96 -15.07 -12.86
C GLU A 159 1.02 -13.54 -12.92
N ILE A 160 2.21 -12.95 -12.84
CA ILE A 160 2.38 -11.48 -12.95
C ILE A 160 1.86 -10.95 -14.28
N LYS A 161 2.15 -11.63 -15.40
CA LYS A 161 1.65 -11.24 -16.72
C LYS A 161 0.14 -11.34 -16.82
N GLU A 162 -0.45 -12.38 -16.23
CA GLU A 162 -1.90 -12.53 -16.20
C GLU A 162 -2.55 -11.39 -15.40
N MET A 163 -1.99 -11.05 -14.25
CA MET A 163 -2.45 -9.95 -13.39
C MET A 163 -2.42 -8.59 -14.11
N GLN A 164 -1.45 -8.34 -15.00
CA GLN A 164 -1.35 -7.08 -15.76
C GLN A 164 -2.59 -6.75 -16.57
N LYS A 165 -3.36 -7.75 -16.97
CA LYS A 165 -4.62 -7.57 -17.71
C LYS A 165 -5.71 -6.89 -16.87
N TYR A 166 -5.60 -6.97 -15.55
CA TYR A 166 -6.56 -6.41 -14.60
C TYR A 166 -6.11 -5.05 -14.03
N ASN A 167 -4.92 -4.57 -14.38
CA ASN A 167 -4.46 -3.27 -13.92
C ASN A 167 -5.37 -2.16 -14.43
N PRO A 168 -5.68 -1.13 -13.60
CA PRO A 168 -6.44 0.03 -14.04
C PRO A 168 -5.76 0.72 -15.23
N LYS A 169 -6.49 0.85 -16.31
CA LYS A 169 -6.02 1.52 -17.52
C LYS A 169 -6.27 3.02 -17.41
N SER A 170 -5.30 3.83 -17.84
CA SER A 170 -5.47 5.26 -17.99
C SER A 170 -6.51 5.59 -19.07
N ASP A 171 -7.02 6.83 -19.07
CA ASP A 171 -7.95 7.28 -20.11
C ASP A 171 -7.31 7.22 -21.52
N ALA A 172 -6.00 7.44 -21.60
CA ALA A 172 -5.25 7.32 -22.86
C ALA A 172 -5.21 5.88 -23.37
N GLU A 173 -4.85 4.93 -22.49
CA GLU A 173 -4.82 3.50 -22.85
C GLU A 173 -6.20 2.98 -23.24
N ARG A 174 -7.26 3.42 -22.55
CA ARG A 174 -8.65 3.08 -22.93
C ARG A 174 -9.03 3.63 -24.29
N ALA A 175 -8.59 4.87 -24.60
CA ALA A 175 -8.84 5.48 -25.89
C ALA A 175 -8.09 4.76 -27.03
N GLU A 176 -6.83 4.37 -26.81
CA GLU A 176 -6.04 3.59 -27.77
C GLU A 176 -6.68 2.23 -28.06
N GLU A 177 -7.09 1.50 -27.03
CA GLU A 177 -7.78 0.22 -27.21
C GLU A 177 -9.11 0.36 -27.94
N GLN A 178 -9.88 1.41 -27.64
CA GLN A 178 -11.13 1.68 -28.35
C GLN A 178 -10.89 1.99 -29.82
N GLU A 179 -9.82 2.73 -30.13
CA GLU A 179 -9.44 3.02 -31.51
C GLU A 179 -9.00 1.76 -32.26
N GLU A 180 -8.21 0.89 -31.59
CA GLU A 180 -7.79 -0.39 -32.15
C GLU A 180 -9.03 -1.29 -32.42
N GLU A 181 -9.95 -1.39 -31.47
CA GLU A 181 -11.17 -2.15 -31.61
C GLU A 181 -12.06 -1.58 -32.75
N ASP A 182 -12.21 -0.28 -32.81
CA ASP A 182 -12.99 0.38 -33.88
C ASP A 182 -12.34 0.16 -35.25
N PHE A 183 -11.00 0.20 -35.34
CA PHE A 183 -10.26 -0.13 -36.56
C PHE A 183 -10.50 -1.58 -37.01
N LEU A 184 -10.40 -2.54 -36.07
CA LEU A 184 -10.64 -3.96 -36.35
C LEU A 184 -12.09 -4.24 -36.79
N ASN A 185 -13.03 -3.46 -36.27
CA ASN A 185 -14.46 -3.54 -36.62
C ASN A 185 -14.83 -2.72 -37.87
N GLY A 186 -13.85 -2.09 -38.57
CA GLY A 186 -14.07 -1.33 -39.78
C GLY A 186 -14.76 0.01 -39.57
N LYS A 187 -14.75 0.55 -38.34
CA LYS A 187 -15.28 1.88 -38.05
C LYS A 187 -14.24 2.97 -38.39
N PRO A 188 -14.64 4.13 -38.82
CA PRO A 188 -13.71 5.24 -39.09
C PRO A 188 -13.06 5.71 -37.77
N VAL A 189 -11.72 5.63 -37.70
CA VAL A 189 -10.93 6.12 -36.56
C VAL A 189 -10.91 7.67 -36.61
N SER A 190 -11.24 8.31 -35.49
CA SER A 190 -11.29 9.77 -35.41
C SER A 190 -9.88 10.37 -35.35
N PRO A 191 -9.55 11.42 -36.13
CA PRO A 191 -8.19 12.00 -36.16
C PRO A 191 -7.77 12.76 -34.91
N SER A 192 -8.62 12.80 -33.86
CA SER A 192 -8.42 13.68 -32.71
C SER A 192 -7.39 13.21 -31.66
N SER A 193 -6.93 11.97 -31.74
CA SER A 193 -5.98 11.39 -30.77
C SER A 193 -4.52 11.68 -31.11
N ALA A 194 -4.17 11.71 -32.39
CA ALA A 194 -2.78 11.98 -32.83
C ALA A 194 -2.29 13.39 -32.46
N GLU A 195 -3.20 14.36 -32.34
CA GLU A 195 -2.88 15.76 -32.06
C GLU A 195 -2.67 16.06 -30.58
N ARG A 196 -3.18 15.20 -29.66
CA ARG A 196 -3.04 15.36 -28.21
C ARG A 196 -1.72 14.83 -27.64
N LEU A 197 -1.03 13.95 -28.36
CA LEU A 197 0.25 13.35 -27.92
C LEU A 197 1.46 14.30 -28.05
N HIS A 198 1.30 15.50 -28.67
CA HIS A 198 2.38 16.46 -28.86
C HIS A 198 2.32 17.69 -27.94
N GLN A 199 1.44 17.72 -26.93
CA GLN A 199 1.26 18.89 -26.03
C GLN A 199 1.73 18.66 -24.59
N HIS A 200 2.66 17.75 -24.31
CA HIS A 200 3.29 17.61 -23.01
C HIS A 200 4.81 17.59 -23.12
#